data_6baf9ad938299c13a2e60471e348037d
#
_entry.id   6baf9ad938299c13a2e60471e348037d
#
_cell.length_a   1.000
_cell.length_b   1.000
_cell.length_c   1.000
_cell.angle_alpha   90.00
_cell.angle_beta   90.00
_cell.angle_gamma   90.00
#
_symmetry.space_group_name_H-M   'P 1'
#
loop_
_entity.id
_entity.type
_entity.pdbx_description
1 polymer ?
#
loop_
_entity_poly.entity_id
_entity_poly.type
_entity_poly.pdbx_seq_one_letter_code
_entity_poly.pdbx_strand_id
1 'polypeptide(L)'
;MRDIGKNIRYYREKKGYSQEQLAQLLFVTRQTVSNYETGRSRPDVETLVKLAGLLDIDVTDLIYGPRQISVSRRSLWLRLGAAIILFGIYLWLTPFSINYAAYHYSKIPEWYRMLLLLPAMFFSLGQLSMDGLRRLWKPRPIAYAKAVRWACIVWLAFYGTAVLISFLTVYFEIPGMERISFCAHTVLGMHTDTTFLHESNMLLFFLSGAGLVLTEKTSSSALEE
;
A
#
# COMPACT_ATOMS: atom_id res chain seq x y z
N MET A 1 9.62 25.83 -14.17
CA MET A 1 10.78 25.51 -15.01
C MET A 1 11.58 24.44 -14.29
N ARG A 2 11.79 23.29 -14.91
CA ARG A 2 12.48 22.13 -14.31
C ARG A 2 13.96 22.44 -14.18
N ASP A 3 14.49 22.35 -12.96
CA ASP A 3 15.85 22.80 -12.65
C ASP A 3 16.80 21.59 -12.56
N ILE A 4 17.19 21.07 -13.74
CA ILE A 4 18.10 19.94 -13.89
C ILE A 4 19.39 20.17 -13.08
N GLY A 5 19.89 21.40 -13.04
CA GLY A 5 21.12 21.73 -12.30
C GLY A 5 20.98 21.49 -10.81
N LYS A 6 19.86 21.87 -10.21
CA LYS A 6 19.59 21.59 -8.78
C LYS A 6 19.47 20.09 -8.50
N ASN A 7 18.91 19.33 -9.44
CA ASN A 7 18.81 17.89 -9.31
C ASN A 7 20.18 17.22 -9.36
N ILE A 8 21.04 17.64 -10.31
CA ILE A 8 22.43 17.17 -10.41
C ILE A 8 23.15 17.40 -9.08
N ARG A 9 23.09 18.63 -8.56
CA ARG A 9 23.69 18.97 -7.28
C ARG A 9 23.15 18.12 -6.14
N TYR A 10 21.84 17.96 -6.04
CA TYR A 10 21.20 17.17 -4.99
C TYR A 10 21.68 15.71 -4.98
N TYR A 11 21.72 15.06 -6.16
CA TYR A 11 22.14 13.67 -6.24
C TYR A 11 23.65 13.49 -6.04
N ARG A 12 24.48 14.45 -6.52
CA ARG A 12 25.92 14.47 -6.25
C ARG A 12 26.19 14.53 -4.75
N GLU A 13 25.58 15.48 -4.06
CA GLU A 13 25.74 15.64 -2.60
C GLU A 13 25.24 14.41 -1.84
N LYS A 14 24.14 13.81 -2.28
CA LYS A 14 23.59 12.58 -1.71
C LYS A 14 24.53 11.37 -1.86
N LYS A 15 25.30 11.30 -2.95
CA LYS A 15 26.36 10.29 -3.17
C LYS A 15 27.67 10.63 -2.47
N GLY A 16 27.81 11.83 -1.91
CA GLY A 16 29.00 12.29 -1.22
C GLY A 16 30.13 12.78 -2.16
N TYR A 17 29.85 12.99 -3.46
CA TYR A 17 30.86 13.46 -4.38
C TYR A 17 31.06 14.98 -4.28
N SER A 18 32.33 15.44 -4.30
CA SER A 18 32.66 16.84 -4.59
C SER A 18 32.44 17.17 -6.08
N GLN A 19 32.32 18.44 -6.43
CA GLN A 19 32.26 18.86 -7.84
C GLN A 19 33.48 18.40 -8.63
N GLU A 20 34.64 18.38 -7.99
CA GLU A 20 35.92 17.91 -8.57
C GLU A 20 35.88 16.42 -8.90
N GLN A 21 35.43 15.60 -7.93
CA GLN A 21 35.30 14.15 -8.11
C GLN A 21 34.30 13.81 -9.23
N LEU A 22 33.14 14.49 -9.25
CA LEU A 22 32.17 14.26 -10.31
C LEU A 22 32.71 14.69 -11.68
N ALA A 23 33.48 15.77 -11.74
CA ALA A 23 34.12 16.25 -12.96
C ALA A 23 35.14 15.25 -13.52
N GLN A 24 35.98 14.66 -12.63
CA GLN A 24 36.91 13.60 -13.00
C GLN A 24 36.21 12.36 -13.56
N LEU A 25 35.12 11.91 -12.91
CA LEU A 25 34.33 10.76 -13.35
C LEU A 25 33.64 10.99 -14.69
N LEU A 26 33.28 12.24 -15.00
CA LEU A 26 32.64 12.64 -16.26
C LEU A 26 33.63 13.00 -17.36
N PHE A 27 34.94 13.07 -17.03
CA PHE A 27 35.99 13.56 -17.93
C PHE A 27 35.74 15.01 -18.42
N VAL A 28 35.24 15.87 -17.53
CA VAL A 28 35.01 17.30 -17.78
C VAL A 28 35.73 18.15 -16.73
N THR A 29 35.72 19.48 -16.90
CA THR A 29 36.29 20.39 -15.90
C THR A 29 35.35 20.59 -14.72
N ARG A 30 35.88 20.87 -13.51
CA ARG A 30 35.08 21.29 -12.37
C ARG A 30 34.15 22.46 -12.69
N GLN A 31 34.64 23.41 -13.54
CA GLN A 31 33.86 24.55 -13.99
C GLN A 31 32.62 24.12 -14.80
N THR A 32 32.75 23.07 -15.62
CA THR A 32 31.62 22.51 -16.40
C THR A 32 30.54 21.95 -15.46
N VAL A 33 30.92 21.18 -14.43
CA VAL A 33 29.99 20.67 -13.42
C VAL A 33 29.32 21.83 -12.67
N SER A 34 30.09 22.84 -12.27
CA SER A 34 29.54 24.05 -11.62
C SER A 34 28.54 24.78 -12.52
N ASN A 35 28.82 24.87 -13.83
CA ASN A 35 27.91 25.49 -14.79
C ASN A 35 26.63 24.67 -14.98
N TYR A 36 26.71 23.34 -14.97
CA TYR A 36 25.53 22.48 -15.00
C TYR A 36 24.66 22.67 -13.73
N GLU A 37 25.28 22.67 -12.55
CA GLU A 37 24.57 22.82 -11.25
C GLU A 37 23.93 24.21 -11.08
N THR A 38 24.56 25.26 -11.63
CA THR A 38 24.03 26.64 -11.61
C THR A 38 23.07 26.96 -12.74
N GLY A 39 22.89 26.02 -13.70
CA GLY A 39 22.02 26.22 -14.85
C GLY A 39 22.58 27.15 -15.93
N ARG A 40 23.86 27.53 -15.84
CA ARG A 40 24.56 28.36 -16.85
C ARG A 40 24.77 27.63 -18.18
N SER A 41 24.96 26.31 -18.10
CA SER A 41 24.96 25.42 -19.26
C SER A 41 24.08 24.20 -18.97
N ARG A 42 23.61 23.53 -20.03
CA ARG A 42 22.84 22.31 -19.93
C ARG A 42 23.66 21.14 -20.43
N PRO A 43 23.71 20.02 -19.70
CA PRO A 43 24.28 18.79 -20.23
C PRO A 43 23.44 18.28 -21.40
N ASP A 44 24.09 17.71 -22.41
CA ASP A 44 23.44 17.00 -23.49
C ASP A 44 22.86 15.65 -23.01
N VAL A 45 22.13 14.97 -23.88
CA VAL A 45 21.46 13.71 -23.53
C VAL A 45 22.47 12.64 -23.14
N GLU A 46 23.61 12.56 -23.83
CA GLU A 46 24.65 11.58 -23.54
C GLU A 46 25.28 11.82 -22.17
N THR A 47 25.56 13.07 -21.82
CA THR A 47 26.07 13.47 -20.51
C THR A 47 25.04 13.21 -19.41
N LEU A 48 23.73 13.42 -19.67
CA LEU A 48 22.67 13.09 -18.71
C LEU A 48 22.61 11.59 -18.42
N VAL A 49 22.76 10.75 -19.44
CA VAL A 49 22.81 9.29 -19.25
C VAL A 49 24.03 8.87 -18.45
N LYS A 50 25.22 9.43 -18.74
CA LYS A 50 26.44 9.18 -17.96
C LYS A 50 26.30 9.64 -16.51
N LEU A 51 25.74 10.84 -16.29
CA LEU A 51 25.45 11.36 -14.94
C LEU A 51 24.50 10.43 -14.17
N ALA A 52 23.43 9.98 -14.79
CA ALA A 52 22.48 9.07 -14.16
C ALA A 52 23.15 7.75 -13.75
N GLY A 53 24.00 7.17 -14.62
CA GLY A 53 24.75 5.97 -14.30
C GLY A 53 25.75 6.17 -13.13
N LEU A 54 26.50 7.27 -13.14
CA LEU A 54 27.46 7.59 -12.06
C LEU A 54 26.77 7.85 -10.71
N LEU A 55 25.60 8.46 -10.74
CA LEU A 55 24.82 8.78 -9.55
C LEU A 55 23.91 7.64 -9.11
N ASP A 56 23.83 6.54 -9.90
CA ASP A 56 22.99 5.36 -9.67
C ASP A 56 21.51 5.74 -9.50
N ILE A 57 21.00 6.49 -10.48
CA ILE A 57 19.62 6.97 -10.56
C ILE A 57 19.10 6.83 -11.98
N ASP A 58 17.78 6.92 -12.14
CA ASP A 58 17.15 7.01 -13.45
C ASP A 58 17.38 8.41 -14.06
N VAL A 59 17.54 8.48 -15.39
CA VAL A 59 17.65 9.75 -16.11
C VAL A 59 16.44 10.65 -15.87
N THR A 60 15.26 10.04 -15.73
CA THR A 60 14.02 10.74 -15.38
C THR A 60 14.11 11.45 -14.03
N ASP A 61 14.75 10.85 -13.03
CA ASP A 61 14.94 11.46 -11.71
C ASP A 61 15.90 12.65 -11.78
N LEU A 62 16.87 12.61 -12.71
CA LEU A 62 17.76 13.73 -12.95
C LEU A 62 17.04 14.93 -13.61
N ILE A 63 16.14 14.64 -14.57
CA ILE A 63 15.38 15.66 -15.31
C ILE A 63 14.25 16.24 -14.47
N TYR A 64 13.50 15.40 -13.78
CA TYR A 64 12.26 15.79 -13.06
C TYR A 64 12.47 16.04 -11.56
N GLY A 65 13.65 15.65 -11.03
CA GLY A 65 13.96 15.71 -9.62
C GLY A 65 13.56 14.42 -8.88
N PRO A 66 13.96 14.34 -7.60
CA PRO A 66 13.64 13.18 -6.79
C PRO A 66 12.13 12.94 -6.77
N ARG A 67 11.71 11.73 -7.12
CA ARG A 67 10.30 11.34 -7.07
C ARG A 67 9.77 11.60 -5.67
N GLN A 68 9.01 12.65 -5.50
CA GLN A 68 8.27 12.87 -4.26
C GLN A 68 7.09 11.91 -4.26
N ILE A 69 7.12 10.93 -3.35
CA ILE A 69 5.97 10.09 -3.05
C ILE A 69 4.93 11.00 -2.35
N SER A 70 4.21 11.78 -3.14
CA SER A 70 3.10 12.57 -2.61
C SER A 70 1.88 11.67 -2.52
N VAL A 71 1.59 11.17 -1.31
CA VAL A 71 0.25 10.61 -1.06
C VAL A 71 -0.75 11.72 -1.34
N SER A 72 -1.59 11.54 -2.34
CA SER A 72 -2.61 12.52 -2.69
C SER A 72 -3.46 12.83 -1.45
N ARG A 73 -3.62 14.11 -1.09
CA ARG A 73 -4.50 14.51 0.03
C ARG A 73 -5.91 13.95 -0.17
N ARG A 74 -6.38 13.89 -1.40
CA ARG A 74 -7.70 13.35 -1.75
C ARG A 74 -7.83 11.87 -1.40
N SER A 75 -6.84 11.04 -1.71
CA SER A 75 -6.88 9.61 -1.38
C SER A 75 -6.87 9.38 0.13
N LEU A 76 -6.12 10.18 0.89
CA LEU A 76 -6.14 10.10 2.35
C LEU A 76 -7.51 10.43 2.93
N TRP A 77 -8.14 11.56 2.48
CA TRP A 77 -9.46 11.95 2.97
C TRP A 77 -10.53 10.92 2.63
N LEU A 78 -10.45 10.28 1.44
CA LEU A 78 -11.35 9.21 1.07
C LEU A 78 -11.18 7.97 1.97
N ARG A 79 -9.95 7.55 2.26
CA ARG A 79 -9.67 6.42 3.15
C ARG A 79 -10.08 6.72 4.60
N LEU A 80 -9.82 7.93 5.08
CA LEU A 80 -10.27 8.37 6.40
C LEU A 80 -11.79 8.39 6.49
N GLY A 81 -12.49 8.94 5.50
CA GLY A 81 -13.95 8.94 5.42
C GLY A 81 -14.52 7.53 5.41
N ALA A 82 -13.94 6.62 4.61
CA ALA A 82 -14.35 5.22 4.56
C ALA A 82 -14.16 4.53 5.93
N ALA A 83 -13.04 4.74 6.60
CA ALA A 83 -12.78 4.18 7.92
C ALA A 83 -13.78 4.69 8.97
N ILE A 84 -14.09 6.00 8.97
CA ILE A 84 -15.08 6.59 9.89
C ILE A 84 -16.49 6.01 9.62
N ILE A 85 -16.88 5.87 8.35
CA ILE A 85 -18.18 5.29 7.97
C ILE A 85 -18.26 3.83 8.43
N LEU A 86 -17.23 3.01 8.15
CA LEU A 86 -17.20 1.62 8.58
C LEU A 86 -17.29 1.48 10.10
N PHE A 87 -16.57 2.33 10.84
CA PHE A 87 -16.63 2.37 12.30
C PHE A 87 -18.00 2.77 12.81
N GLY A 88 -18.62 3.78 12.21
CA GLY A 88 -19.99 4.22 12.55
C GLY A 88 -21.03 3.11 12.31
N ILE A 89 -20.96 2.43 11.16
CA ILE A 89 -21.82 1.28 10.84
C ILE A 89 -21.60 0.16 11.85
N TYR A 90 -20.35 -0.16 12.21
CA TYR A 90 -20.03 -1.17 13.20
C TYR A 90 -20.66 -0.86 14.55
N LEU A 91 -20.52 0.37 15.04
CA LEU A 91 -21.11 0.80 16.32
C LEU A 91 -22.64 0.76 16.28
N TRP A 92 -23.24 1.20 15.16
CA TRP A 92 -24.71 1.21 15.00
C TRP A 92 -25.30 -0.20 14.92
N LEU A 93 -24.65 -1.13 14.21
CA LEU A 93 -25.11 -2.52 14.10
C LEU A 93 -24.86 -3.35 15.36
N THR A 94 -23.94 -2.94 16.24
CA THR A 94 -23.61 -3.72 17.44
C THR A 94 -24.82 -3.96 18.35
N PRO A 95 -25.59 -2.96 18.83
CA PRO A 95 -26.75 -3.19 19.67
C PRO A 95 -27.86 -3.95 18.92
N PHE A 96 -28.02 -3.68 17.60
CA PHE A 96 -28.98 -4.41 16.78
C PHE A 96 -28.67 -5.91 16.74
N SER A 97 -27.42 -6.30 16.46
CA SER A 97 -27.01 -7.70 16.37
C SER A 97 -27.14 -8.44 17.70
N ILE A 98 -26.83 -7.77 18.82
CA ILE A 98 -26.98 -8.34 20.17
C ILE A 98 -28.44 -8.54 20.50
N ASN A 99 -29.30 -7.54 20.28
CA ASN A 99 -30.73 -7.65 20.55
C ASN A 99 -31.39 -8.70 19.66
N TYR A 100 -31.03 -8.73 18.36
CA TYR A 100 -31.58 -9.74 17.43
C TYR A 100 -31.20 -11.15 17.87
N ALA A 101 -29.96 -11.39 18.27
CA ALA A 101 -29.50 -12.68 18.79
C ALA A 101 -30.26 -13.10 20.05
N ALA A 102 -30.56 -12.16 20.96
CA ALA A 102 -31.29 -12.40 22.17
C ALA A 102 -32.77 -12.77 21.92
N TYR A 103 -33.45 -12.07 20.98
CA TYR A 103 -34.88 -12.31 20.72
C TYR A 103 -35.14 -13.47 19.77
N HIS A 104 -34.28 -13.70 18.78
CA HIS A 104 -34.50 -14.69 17.71
C HIS A 104 -33.65 -15.96 17.88
N TYR A 105 -32.82 -16.06 18.93
CA TYR A 105 -31.88 -17.16 19.13
C TYR A 105 -30.95 -17.43 17.95
N SER A 106 -30.71 -16.40 17.14
CA SER A 106 -29.91 -16.47 15.90
C SER A 106 -28.70 -15.55 15.98
N LYS A 107 -27.49 -16.12 15.84
CA LYS A 107 -26.22 -15.38 15.82
C LYS A 107 -25.83 -14.85 14.43
N ILE A 108 -26.71 -15.02 13.42
CA ILE A 108 -26.40 -14.64 12.04
C ILE A 108 -25.93 -13.17 11.90
N PRO A 109 -26.61 -12.15 12.47
CA PRO A 109 -26.16 -10.76 12.34
C PRO A 109 -24.83 -10.50 13.04
N GLU A 110 -24.54 -11.20 14.13
CA GLU A 110 -23.26 -11.11 14.83
C GLU A 110 -22.12 -11.66 13.98
N TRP A 111 -22.33 -12.79 13.30
CA TRP A 111 -21.36 -13.37 12.40
C TRP A 111 -21.04 -12.43 11.22
N TYR A 112 -22.03 -11.81 10.59
CA TYR A 112 -21.78 -10.83 9.52
C TYR A 112 -21.00 -9.63 10.00
N ARG A 113 -21.29 -9.12 11.17
CA ARG A 113 -20.54 -8.04 11.76
C ARG A 113 -19.08 -8.42 11.96
N MET A 114 -18.80 -9.63 12.46
CA MET A 114 -17.45 -10.12 12.68
C MET A 114 -16.72 -10.49 11.37
N LEU A 115 -17.41 -11.07 10.41
CA LEU A 115 -16.78 -11.58 9.18
C LEU A 115 -16.59 -10.51 8.10
N LEU A 116 -17.37 -9.46 8.10
CA LEU A 116 -17.31 -8.43 7.05
C LEU A 116 -16.82 -7.09 7.60
N LEU A 117 -17.47 -6.56 8.63
CA LEU A 117 -17.18 -5.21 9.11
C LEU A 117 -15.85 -5.13 9.85
N LEU A 118 -15.57 -6.08 10.74
CA LEU A 118 -14.35 -6.07 11.51
C LEU A 118 -13.09 -6.20 10.63
N PRO A 119 -13.01 -7.17 9.68
CA PRO A 119 -11.91 -7.23 8.71
C PRO A 119 -11.75 -5.97 7.86
N ALA A 120 -12.86 -5.40 7.39
CA ALA A 120 -12.83 -4.16 6.60
C ALA A 120 -12.29 -2.97 7.41
N MET A 121 -12.61 -2.89 8.70
CA MET A 121 -12.05 -1.88 9.60
C MET A 121 -10.53 -2.06 9.79
N PHE A 122 -10.06 -3.29 10.06
CA PHE A 122 -8.62 -3.55 10.21
C PHE A 122 -7.86 -3.28 8.91
N PHE A 123 -8.43 -3.62 7.76
CA PHE A 123 -7.88 -3.29 6.45
C PHE A 123 -7.75 -1.76 6.26
N SER A 124 -8.80 -1.00 6.59
CA SER A 124 -8.78 0.47 6.51
C SER A 124 -7.75 1.09 7.46
N LEU A 125 -7.61 0.55 8.67
CA LEU A 125 -6.60 0.95 9.64
C LEU A 125 -5.19 0.70 9.11
N GLY A 126 -4.94 -0.45 8.48
CA GLY A 126 -3.68 -0.78 7.82
C GLY A 126 -3.32 0.24 6.73
N GLN A 127 -4.29 0.63 5.91
CA GLN A 127 -4.09 1.66 4.89
C GLN A 127 -3.74 3.03 5.50
N LEU A 128 -4.49 3.47 6.51
CA LEU A 128 -4.27 4.77 7.16
C LEU A 128 -2.94 4.84 7.90
N SER A 129 -2.58 3.77 8.63
CA SER A 129 -1.31 3.71 9.34
C SER A 129 -0.12 3.80 8.39
N MET A 130 -0.20 3.13 7.22
CA MET A 130 0.84 3.19 6.21
C MET A 130 0.91 4.54 5.50
N ASP A 131 -0.23 5.19 5.23
CA ASP A 131 -0.27 6.55 4.69
C ASP A 131 0.38 7.56 5.67
N GLY A 132 0.13 7.40 6.97
CA GLY A 132 0.78 8.17 8.03
C GLY A 132 2.29 7.94 8.06
N LEU A 133 2.72 6.67 8.05
CA LEU A 133 4.12 6.29 8.08
C LEU A 133 4.90 6.81 6.86
N ARG A 134 4.30 6.74 5.66
CA ARG A 134 4.88 7.29 4.43
C ARG A 134 5.13 8.79 4.49
N ARG A 135 4.29 9.54 5.21
CA ARG A 135 4.48 10.98 5.39
C ARG A 135 5.63 11.30 6.33
N LEU A 136 5.80 10.47 7.38
CA LEU A 136 6.83 10.67 8.40
C LEU A 136 8.19 10.15 7.92
N TRP A 137 8.25 9.00 7.26
CA TRP A 137 9.51 8.27 7.04
C TRP A 137 9.80 7.94 5.58
N LYS A 138 9.22 8.46 4.59
CA LYS A 138 9.53 8.23 3.15
C LYS A 138 10.19 6.86 2.89
N PRO A 139 9.49 5.73 3.10
CA PRO A 139 10.09 4.40 2.95
C PRO A 139 10.63 4.20 1.53
N ARG A 140 11.73 3.44 1.41
CA ARG A 140 12.30 3.08 0.11
C ARG A 140 11.31 2.19 -0.64
N PRO A 141 11.28 2.24 -1.98
CA PRO A 141 10.48 1.32 -2.78
C PRO A 141 10.91 -0.12 -2.47
N ILE A 142 9.92 -0.99 -2.28
CA ILE A 142 10.17 -2.41 -1.98
C ILE A 142 10.53 -3.12 -3.28
N ALA A 143 11.69 -3.81 -3.31
CA ALA A 143 12.16 -4.54 -4.50
C ALA A 143 11.10 -5.55 -5.02
N TYR A 144 10.30 -6.11 -4.13
CA TYR A 144 9.27 -7.11 -4.44
C TYR A 144 7.83 -6.55 -4.36
N ALA A 145 7.65 -5.25 -4.64
CA ALA A 145 6.35 -4.59 -4.52
C ALA A 145 5.22 -5.30 -5.29
N LYS A 146 5.50 -5.78 -6.51
CA LYS A 146 4.52 -6.53 -7.31
C LYS A 146 4.10 -7.84 -6.62
N ALA A 147 5.07 -8.60 -6.09
CA ALA A 147 4.78 -9.86 -5.40
C ALA A 147 3.97 -9.64 -4.11
N VAL A 148 4.33 -8.64 -3.30
CA VAL A 148 3.57 -8.25 -2.10
C VAL A 148 2.14 -7.86 -2.46
N ARG A 149 1.97 -7.05 -3.50
CA ARG A 149 0.63 -6.64 -3.97
C ARG A 149 -0.21 -7.84 -4.38
N TRP A 150 0.34 -8.75 -5.18
CA TRP A 150 -0.37 -9.96 -5.59
C TRP A 150 -0.69 -10.86 -4.40
N ALA A 151 0.22 -11.05 -3.45
CA ALA A 151 -0.04 -11.81 -2.23
C ALA A 151 -1.22 -11.24 -1.43
N CYS A 152 -1.29 -9.92 -1.27
CA CYS A 152 -2.42 -9.24 -0.61
C CYS A 152 -3.74 -9.47 -1.37
N ILE A 153 -3.74 -9.35 -2.70
CA ILE A 153 -4.94 -9.55 -3.54
C ILE A 153 -5.41 -11.01 -3.45
N VAL A 154 -4.49 -11.97 -3.56
CA VAL A 154 -4.80 -13.42 -3.47
C VAL A 154 -5.39 -13.76 -2.09
N TRP A 155 -4.81 -13.22 -1.02
CA TRP A 155 -5.34 -13.40 0.33
C TRP A 155 -6.77 -12.84 0.47
N LEU A 156 -7.01 -11.62 0.00
CA LEU A 156 -8.34 -11.00 0.05
C LEU A 156 -9.38 -11.78 -0.77
N ALA A 157 -8.98 -12.27 -1.95
CA ALA A 157 -9.84 -13.10 -2.78
C ALA A 157 -10.15 -14.45 -2.10
N PHE A 158 -9.15 -15.10 -1.53
CA PHE A 158 -9.30 -16.36 -0.79
C PHE A 158 -10.26 -16.20 0.40
N TYR A 159 -10.09 -15.14 1.19
CA TYR A 159 -11.01 -14.85 2.29
C TYR A 159 -12.43 -14.55 1.80
N GLY A 160 -12.57 -13.74 0.76
CA GLY A 160 -13.87 -13.42 0.14
C GLY A 160 -14.61 -14.66 -0.36
N THR A 161 -13.89 -15.61 -0.96
CA THR A 161 -14.49 -16.89 -1.39
C THR A 161 -14.93 -17.76 -0.20
N ALA A 162 -14.16 -17.78 0.90
CA ALA A 162 -14.55 -18.49 2.11
C ALA A 162 -15.81 -17.90 2.74
N VAL A 163 -15.94 -16.57 2.79
CA VAL A 163 -17.16 -15.89 3.27
C VAL A 163 -18.34 -16.21 2.38
N LEU A 164 -18.17 -16.18 1.05
CA LEU A 164 -19.25 -16.52 0.09
C LEU A 164 -19.72 -17.98 0.26
N ILE A 165 -18.79 -18.92 0.37
CA ILE A 165 -19.11 -20.33 0.59
C ILE A 165 -19.88 -20.50 1.92
N SER A 166 -19.40 -19.88 2.99
CA SER A 166 -20.08 -19.89 4.28
C SER A 166 -21.50 -19.35 4.19
N PHE A 167 -21.69 -18.24 3.49
CA PHE A 167 -22.99 -17.66 3.25
C PHE A 167 -23.92 -18.61 2.48
N LEU A 168 -23.46 -19.15 1.36
CA LEU A 168 -24.27 -20.04 0.52
C LEU A 168 -24.66 -21.31 1.25
N THR A 169 -23.77 -21.89 2.04
CA THR A 169 -24.05 -23.14 2.77
C THR A 169 -25.03 -22.93 3.93
N VAL A 170 -24.99 -21.77 4.59
CA VAL A 170 -25.92 -21.46 5.70
C VAL A 170 -27.32 -21.11 5.17
N TYR A 171 -27.42 -20.39 4.04
CA TYR A 171 -28.71 -19.93 3.53
C TYR A 171 -29.45 -20.92 2.62
N PHE A 172 -28.71 -21.67 1.83
CA PHE A 172 -29.29 -22.53 0.80
C PHE A 172 -29.24 -24.02 1.13
N GLU A 173 -28.65 -24.41 2.28
CA GLU A 173 -28.55 -25.81 2.75
C GLU A 173 -28.16 -26.78 1.62
N ILE A 174 -27.17 -26.43 0.80
CA ILE A 174 -26.79 -27.16 -0.39
C ILE A 174 -26.26 -28.57 0.00
N PRO A 175 -26.92 -29.66 -0.41
CA PRO A 175 -26.50 -31.01 -0.06
C PRO A 175 -25.07 -31.30 -0.60
N GLY A 176 -24.26 -31.98 0.21
CA GLY A 176 -22.89 -32.40 -0.16
C GLY A 176 -21.80 -31.35 0.02
N MET A 177 -22.14 -30.12 0.42
CA MET A 177 -21.13 -29.07 0.68
C MET A 177 -20.63 -29.00 2.14
N GLU A 178 -21.00 -29.97 2.98
CA GLU A 178 -20.67 -29.98 4.41
C GLU A 178 -19.16 -29.90 4.68
N ARG A 179 -18.35 -30.66 3.93
CA ARG A 179 -16.89 -30.64 4.08
C ARG A 179 -16.28 -29.31 3.64
N ILE A 180 -16.80 -28.72 2.57
CA ILE A 180 -16.32 -27.44 2.02
C ILE A 180 -16.73 -26.31 2.98
N SER A 181 -17.95 -26.38 3.53
CA SER A 181 -18.43 -25.47 4.55
C SER A 181 -17.57 -25.54 5.81
N PHE A 182 -17.22 -26.74 6.29
CA PHE A 182 -16.34 -26.93 7.43
C PHE A 182 -14.98 -26.28 7.19
N CYS A 183 -14.35 -26.49 6.02
CA CYS A 183 -13.09 -25.84 5.67
C CYS A 183 -13.21 -24.32 5.64
N ALA A 184 -14.29 -23.77 5.03
CA ALA A 184 -14.54 -22.35 5.00
C ALA A 184 -14.70 -21.75 6.41
N HIS A 185 -15.48 -22.40 7.27
CA HIS A 185 -15.67 -21.98 8.67
C HIS A 185 -14.37 -22.03 9.47
N THR A 186 -13.52 -23.04 9.23
CA THR A 186 -12.19 -23.11 9.86
C THR A 186 -11.31 -21.94 9.45
N VAL A 187 -11.24 -21.63 8.16
CA VAL A 187 -10.47 -20.47 7.64
C VAL A 187 -10.98 -19.15 8.23
N LEU A 188 -12.29 -19.01 8.40
CA LEU A 188 -12.91 -17.81 8.97
C LEU A 188 -12.77 -17.73 10.50
N GLY A 189 -12.30 -18.80 11.17
CA GLY A 189 -12.18 -18.84 12.63
C GLY A 189 -13.53 -18.90 13.35
N MET A 190 -14.54 -19.50 12.73
CA MET A 190 -15.90 -19.58 13.28
C MET A 190 -16.11 -20.71 14.31
N HIS A 191 -15.15 -21.63 14.43
CA HIS A 191 -15.20 -22.69 15.44
C HIS A 191 -14.78 -22.16 16.81
N THR A 192 -15.39 -22.63 17.86
CA THR A 192 -15.15 -22.19 19.25
C THR A 192 -13.70 -22.31 19.70
N ASP A 193 -12.96 -23.25 19.13
CA ASP A 193 -11.57 -23.52 19.49
C ASP A 193 -10.55 -22.78 18.59
N THR A 194 -11.02 -21.88 17.69
CA THR A 194 -10.19 -21.22 16.69
C THR A 194 -10.11 -19.69 16.87
N THR A 195 -10.21 -19.20 18.11
CA THR A 195 -10.04 -17.77 18.43
C THR A 195 -8.74 -17.22 17.89
N PHE A 196 -7.66 -18.00 17.95
CA PHE A 196 -6.36 -17.65 17.39
C PHE A 196 -6.40 -17.40 15.87
N LEU A 197 -7.16 -18.21 15.11
CA LEU A 197 -7.31 -18.01 13.66
C LEU A 197 -8.09 -16.72 13.34
N HIS A 198 -9.09 -16.40 14.17
CA HIS A 198 -9.83 -15.15 14.00
C HIS A 198 -8.94 -13.92 14.24
N GLU A 199 -8.16 -13.91 15.30
CA GLU A 199 -7.20 -12.83 15.60
C GLU A 199 -6.11 -12.72 14.55
N SER A 200 -5.57 -13.85 14.07
CA SER A 200 -4.57 -13.89 13.00
C SER A 200 -5.13 -13.32 11.69
N ASN A 201 -6.41 -13.59 11.37
CA ASN A 201 -7.07 -13.01 10.22
C ASN A 201 -7.15 -11.48 10.31
N MET A 202 -7.45 -10.90 11.48
CA MET A 202 -7.48 -9.45 11.67
C MET A 202 -6.12 -8.82 11.40
N LEU A 203 -5.04 -9.44 11.90
CA LEU A 203 -3.68 -8.99 11.62
C LEU A 203 -3.36 -9.06 10.11
N LEU A 204 -3.74 -10.14 9.43
CA LEU A 204 -3.54 -10.29 7.99
C LEU A 204 -4.32 -9.24 7.18
N PHE A 205 -5.53 -8.86 7.60
CA PHE A 205 -6.26 -7.75 6.98
C PHE A 205 -5.56 -6.42 7.17
N PHE A 206 -5.08 -6.13 8.37
CA PHE A 206 -4.28 -4.95 8.64
C PHE A 206 -3.03 -4.90 7.76
N LEU A 207 -2.25 -5.99 7.71
CA LEU A 207 -1.04 -6.11 6.89
C LEU A 207 -1.35 -6.01 5.39
N SER A 208 -2.48 -6.57 4.93
CA SER A 208 -2.90 -6.45 3.53
C SER A 208 -3.26 -5.01 3.17
N GLY A 209 -3.96 -4.29 4.03
CA GLY A 209 -4.25 -2.87 3.85
C GLY A 209 -2.99 -2.03 3.77
N ALA A 210 -2.06 -2.24 4.70
CA ALA A 210 -0.76 -1.58 4.72
C ALA A 210 0.08 -1.93 3.49
N GLY A 211 0.12 -3.21 3.09
CA GLY A 211 0.87 -3.71 1.94
C GLY A 211 0.39 -3.15 0.62
N LEU A 212 -0.92 -3.03 0.41
CA LEU A 212 -1.47 -2.42 -0.80
C LEU A 212 -1.06 -0.95 -0.93
N VAL A 213 -1.08 -0.19 0.18
CA VAL A 213 -0.61 1.19 0.18
C VAL A 213 0.89 1.26 -0.09
N LEU A 214 1.71 0.39 0.53
CA LEU A 214 3.15 0.34 0.29
C LEU A 214 3.52 0.08 -1.17
N THR A 215 2.70 -0.70 -1.87
CA THR A 215 2.93 -1.11 -3.25
C THR A 215 2.19 -0.25 -4.27
N GLU A 216 1.43 0.76 -3.81
CA GLU A 216 0.72 1.69 -4.69
C GLU A 216 1.73 2.49 -5.51
N LYS A 217 1.62 2.40 -6.85
CA LYS A 217 2.42 3.21 -7.77
C LYS A 217 2.11 4.69 -7.50
N THR A 218 3.13 5.49 -7.31
CA THR A 218 2.97 6.93 -7.24
C THR A 218 2.54 7.47 -8.62
N SER A 219 1.70 8.49 -8.64
CA SER A 219 1.07 9.04 -9.85
C SER A 219 2.03 9.45 -10.98
N SER A 220 3.34 9.48 -10.72
CA SER A 220 4.36 9.77 -11.74
C SER A 220 4.70 8.59 -12.65
N SER A 221 4.41 7.34 -12.21
CA SER A 221 4.65 6.15 -13.05
C SER A 221 3.45 5.78 -13.93
N ALA A 222 2.29 6.39 -13.73
CA ALA A 222 1.09 6.19 -14.54
C ALA A 222 1.08 7.02 -15.84
N LEU A 223 2.08 7.85 -16.07
CA LEU A 223 2.24 8.65 -17.30
C LEU A 223 3.25 8.03 -18.29
N GLU A 224 3.82 6.87 -17.97
CA GLU A 224 4.81 6.16 -18.77
C GLU A 224 4.26 4.83 -19.38
N GLU A 225 2.99 4.49 -19.16
CA GLU A 225 2.21 3.46 -19.86
C GLU A 225 1.20 4.12 -20.82
#